data_95e8e46c73919f553a35579647e23795
#
_entry.id   95e8e46c73919f553a35579647e23795
#
_cell.length_a   1.000
_cell.length_b   1.000
_cell.length_c   1.000
_cell.angle_alpha   90.00
_cell.angle_beta   90.00
_cell.angle_gamma   90.00
#
_symmetry.space_group_name_H-M   'P 1'
#
loop_
_entity.id
_entity.type
_entity.pdbx_description
1 polymer ?
#
loop_
_entity_poly.entity_id
_entity_poly.type
_entity_poly.pdbx_seq_one_letter_code
_entity_poly.pdbx_strand_id
1 'polypeptide(L)'
;MIELSHIHKSFNETEVIKGIDLKINQGEVVTLIGRSGSGKTTLLRMINALEIPTEGTVYVNGMTYTAKDKKSQIKVRQQSGMVFQNYNLFPHKSALENVMEGLITVKKMNKATANEEAMNLLAKVGLVHVK
;
A
#
# COMPACT_ATOMS: atom_id res chain seq x y z
N MET A 1 0.29 -5.82 12.78
CA MET A 1 1.38 -6.78 12.52
C MET A 1 1.36 -7.24 11.07
N ILE A 2 2.51 -7.33 10.47
CA ILE A 2 2.69 -7.84 9.10
C ILE A 2 3.60 -9.06 9.18
N GLU A 3 3.23 -10.14 8.50
CA GLU A 3 4.04 -11.35 8.44
C GLU A 3 4.04 -11.92 7.03
N LEU A 4 5.24 -12.15 6.51
CA LEU A 4 5.49 -12.81 5.23
C LEU A 4 6.12 -14.16 5.53
N SER A 5 5.54 -15.24 5.02
CA SER A 5 6.01 -16.60 5.26
C SER A 5 6.28 -17.33 3.96
N HIS A 6 7.52 -17.76 3.78
CA HIS A 6 7.97 -18.54 2.63
C HIS A 6 7.64 -17.91 1.28
N ILE A 7 7.82 -16.60 1.17
CA ILE A 7 7.43 -15.86 -0.03
C ILE A 7 8.38 -16.16 -1.19
N HIS A 8 7.79 -16.64 -2.26
CA HIS A 8 8.44 -16.79 -3.57
C HIS A 8 7.68 -15.96 -4.60
N LYS A 9 8.41 -15.33 -5.48
CA LYS A 9 7.82 -14.63 -6.62
C LYS A 9 8.66 -14.81 -7.86
N SER A 10 8.00 -15.33 -8.89
CA SER A 10 8.58 -15.46 -10.22
C SER A 10 7.78 -14.66 -11.23
N PHE A 11 8.49 -14.02 -12.14
CA PHE A 11 7.92 -13.39 -13.33
C PHE A 11 8.37 -14.22 -14.53
N ASN A 12 7.43 -14.92 -15.16
CA ASN A 12 7.71 -15.94 -16.17
C ASN A 12 8.64 -17.01 -15.59
N GLU A 13 9.84 -17.18 -16.15
CA GLU A 13 10.82 -18.16 -15.69
C GLU A 13 11.86 -17.59 -14.72
N THR A 14 11.78 -16.30 -14.42
CA THR A 14 12.76 -15.63 -13.53
C THR A 14 12.19 -15.52 -12.12
N GLU A 15 12.86 -16.18 -11.18
CA GLU A 15 12.54 -16.08 -9.75
C GLU A 15 13.21 -14.85 -9.15
N VAL A 16 12.39 -13.88 -8.74
CA VAL A 16 12.84 -12.59 -8.17
C VAL A 16 12.97 -12.68 -6.66
N ILE A 17 12.02 -13.33 -5.99
CA ILE A 17 12.02 -13.54 -4.54
C ILE A 17 12.05 -15.04 -4.25
N LYS A 18 13.01 -15.45 -3.43
CA LYS A 18 13.41 -16.85 -3.26
C LYS A 18 13.30 -17.32 -1.81
N GLY A 19 12.07 -17.33 -1.28
CA GLY A 19 11.84 -17.84 0.07
C GLY A 19 12.16 -16.81 1.15
N ILE A 20 11.43 -15.73 1.20
CA ILE A 20 11.60 -14.66 2.20
C ILE A 20 10.62 -14.87 3.35
N ASP A 21 11.13 -14.78 4.56
CA ASP A 21 10.34 -14.66 5.79
C ASP A 21 10.62 -13.30 6.42
N LEU A 22 9.55 -12.61 6.82
CA LEU A 22 9.65 -11.30 7.43
C LEU A 22 8.48 -11.11 8.39
N LYS A 23 8.76 -10.58 9.58
CA LYS A 23 7.74 -10.21 10.54
C LYS A 23 7.98 -8.79 11.02
N ILE A 24 6.94 -7.97 10.95
CA ILE A 24 6.96 -6.60 11.43
C ILE A 24 5.88 -6.44 12.48
N ASN A 25 6.29 -6.16 13.72
CA ASN A 25 5.36 -5.96 14.82
C ASN A 25 4.82 -4.53 14.81
N GLN A 26 3.73 -4.33 15.53
CA GLN A 26 3.14 -3.01 15.68
C GLN A 26 4.16 -2.03 16.29
N GLY A 27 4.24 -0.85 15.69
CA GLY A 27 5.17 0.19 16.13
C GLY A 27 6.59 0.09 15.60
N GLU A 28 6.94 -1.00 14.90
CA GLU A 28 8.25 -1.15 14.28
C GLU A 28 8.35 -0.41 12.95
N VAL A 29 9.55 0.09 12.68
CA VAL A 29 9.93 0.64 11.36
C VAL A 29 10.99 -0.26 10.78
N VAL A 30 10.74 -0.81 9.60
CA VAL A 30 11.65 -1.72 8.91
C VAL A 30 12.06 -1.10 7.58
N THR A 31 13.36 -1.13 7.29
CA THR A 31 13.93 -0.62 6.04
C THR A 31 14.46 -1.80 5.21
N LEU A 32 14.05 -1.84 3.94
CA LEU A 32 14.56 -2.81 2.98
C LEU A 32 15.70 -2.18 2.18
N ILE A 33 16.87 -2.80 2.23
CA ILE A 33 18.07 -2.33 1.56
C ILE A 33 18.50 -3.36 0.52
N GLY A 34 18.87 -2.89 -0.66
CA GLY A 34 19.36 -3.75 -1.73
C GLY A 34 19.53 -2.97 -3.02
N ARG A 35 20.15 -3.62 -4.00
CA ARG A 35 20.34 -3.03 -5.32
C ARG A 35 19.01 -2.86 -6.05
N SER A 36 18.98 -1.94 -7.02
CA SER A 36 17.87 -1.81 -7.95
C SER A 36 17.59 -3.17 -8.63
N GLY A 37 16.32 -3.54 -8.73
CA GLY A 37 15.93 -4.82 -9.31
C GLY A 37 16.05 -6.04 -8.39
N SER A 38 16.38 -5.85 -7.10
CA SER A 38 16.51 -6.97 -6.13
C SER A 38 15.16 -7.48 -5.59
N GLY A 39 14.05 -6.89 -6.00
CA GLY A 39 12.72 -7.32 -5.56
C GLY A 39 12.13 -6.55 -4.39
N LYS A 40 12.75 -5.49 -3.92
CA LYS A 40 12.25 -4.67 -2.80
C LYS A 40 10.84 -4.12 -3.04
N THR A 41 10.63 -3.51 -4.20
CA THR A 41 9.32 -2.96 -4.58
C THR A 41 8.29 -4.06 -4.74
N THR A 42 8.67 -5.20 -5.29
CA THR A 42 7.79 -6.36 -5.43
C THR A 42 7.33 -6.85 -4.05
N LEU A 43 8.24 -6.93 -3.10
CA LEU A 43 7.93 -7.34 -1.73
C LEU A 43 6.95 -6.36 -1.06
N LEU A 44 7.18 -5.06 -1.20
CA LEU A 44 6.27 -4.03 -0.67
C LEU A 44 4.88 -4.13 -1.30
N ARG A 45 4.80 -4.38 -2.60
CA ARG A 45 3.51 -4.53 -3.29
C ARG A 45 2.74 -5.77 -2.85
N MET A 46 3.40 -6.80 -2.38
CA MET A 46 2.72 -7.97 -1.81
C MET A 46 2.04 -7.67 -0.49
N ILE A 47 2.61 -6.78 0.33
CA ILE A 47 2.04 -6.41 1.62
C ILE A 47 0.67 -5.74 1.45
N ASN A 48 0.47 -4.99 0.39
CA ASN A 48 -0.82 -4.34 0.11
C ASN A 48 -1.61 -4.99 -1.03
N ALA A 49 -1.29 -6.23 -1.37
CA ALA A 49 -1.99 -7.03 -2.38
C ALA A 49 -2.01 -6.40 -3.79
N LEU A 50 -1.05 -5.56 -4.12
CA LEU A 50 -0.84 -5.06 -5.48
C LEU A 50 -0.05 -6.06 -6.34
N GLU A 51 0.69 -6.94 -5.71
CA GLU A 51 1.37 -8.07 -6.33
C GLU A 51 1.04 -9.33 -5.54
N ILE A 52 0.82 -10.44 -6.22
CA ILE A 52 0.46 -11.71 -5.58
C ILE A 52 1.69 -12.61 -5.57
N PRO A 53 2.08 -13.19 -4.41
CA PRO A 53 3.20 -14.12 -4.38
C PRO A 53 2.89 -15.38 -5.19
N THR A 54 3.91 -15.97 -5.79
CA THR A 54 3.80 -17.27 -6.48
C THR A 54 3.57 -18.39 -5.46
N GLU A 55 4.28 -18.32 -4.35
CA GLU A 55 4.12 -19.21 -3.19
C GLU A 55 4.28 -18.41 -1.90
N GLY A 56 3.74 -18.96 -0.81
CA GLY A 56 3.83 -18.37 0.50
C GLY A 56 2.58 -17.62 0.91
N THR A 57 2.61 -17.08 2.11
CA THR A 57 1.47 -16.42 2.72
C THR A 57 1.83 -15.02 3.20
N VAL A 58 0.92 -14.07 2.97
CA VAL A 58 1.04 -12.69 3.46
C VAL A 58 -0.05 -12.45 4.48
N TYR A 59 0.35 -12.01 5.66
CA TYR A 59 -0.52 -11.64 6.77
C TYR A 59 -0.42 -10.14 7.02
N VAL A 60 -1.55 -9.45 7.05
CA VAL A 60 -1.63 -8.04 7.41
C VAL A 60 -2.76 -7.83 8.40
N ASN A 61 -2.43 -7.49 9.64
CA ASN A 61 -3.40 -7.29 10.73
C ASN A 61 -4.40 -8.45 10.88
N GLY A 62 -3.92 -9.69 10.83
CA GLY A 62 -4.75 -10.88 10.95
C GLY A 62 -5.50 -11.28 9.69
N MET A 63 -5.31 -10.56 8.59
CA MET A 63 -5.95 -10.86 7.31
C MET A 63 -4.97 -11.46 6.32
N THR A 64 -5.43 -12.43 5.55
CA THR A 64 -4.70 -12.97 4.40
C THR A 64 -5.47 -12.72 3.12
N TYR A 65 -4.81 -12.89 2.00
CA TYR A 65 -5.46 -12.85 0.69
C TYR A 65 -4.96 -13.97 -0.21
N THR A 66 -5.75 -14.29 -1.23
CA THR A 66 -5.40 -15.26 -2.26
C THR A 66 -5.52 -14.61 -3.64
N ALA A 67 -4.86 -15.21 -4.63
CA ALA A 67 -4.92 -14.74 -6.02
C ALA A 67 -6.34 -14.79 -6.61
N LYS A 68 -7.19 -15.66 -6.10
CA LYS A 68 -8.55 -15.88 -6.62
C LYS A 68 -9.62 -15.03 -5.92
N ASP A 69 -9.36 -14.55 -4.73
CA ASP A 69 -10.33 -13.79 -3.94
C ASP A 69 -10.02 -12.29 -3.94
N LYS A 70 -10.65 -11.58 -4.86
CA LYS A 70 -10.49 -10.14 -4.98
C LYS A 70 -11.00 -9.36 -3.76
N LYS A 71 -11.99 -9.90 -3.04
CA LYS A 71 -12.52 -9.25 -1.83
C LYS A 71 -11.48 -9.25 -0.72
N SER A 72 -10.77 -10.36 -0.52
CA SER A 72 -9.69 -10.43 0.47
C SER A 72 -8.54 -9.49 0.11
N GLN A 73 -8.21 -9.38 -1.17
CA GLN A 73 -7.19 -8.43 -1.64
C GLN A 73 -7.56 -6.98 -1.34
N ILE A 74 -8.82 -6.61 -1.57
CA ILE A 74 -9.32 -5.26 -1.26
C ILE A 74 -9.26 -4.98 0.25
N LYS A 75 -9.68 -5.92 1.08
CA LYS A 75 -9.64 -5.78 2.54
C LYS A 75 -8.22 -5.58 3.06
N VAL A 76 -7.25 -6.35 2.56
CA VAL A 76 -5.85 -6.21 2.93
C VAL A 76 -5.31 -4.86 2.45
N ARG A 77 -5.65 -4.46 1.24
CA ARG A 77 -5.23 -3.17 0.67
C ARG A 77 -5.72 -1.99 1.50
N GLN A 78 -6.91 -2.07 2.06
CA GLN A 78 -7.48 -1.03 2.94
C GLN A 78 -6.76 -0.93 4.29
N GLN A 79 -5.99 -1.93 4.69
CA GLN A 79 -5.21 -1.92 5.94
C GLN A 79 -3.86 -1.20 5.80
N SER A 80 -3.45 -0.84 4.60
CA SER A 80 -2.15 -0.24 4.35
C SER A 80 -2.24 0.98 3.44
N GLY A 81 -1.35 1.93 3.66
CA GLY A 81 -1.11 3.02 2.72
C GLY A 81 0.20 2.79 2.00
N MET A 82 0.26 3.11 0.72
CA MET A 82 1.49 3.02 -0.05
C MET A 82 1.84 4.36 -0.67
N VAL A 83 3.10 4.79 -0.47
CA VAL A 83 3.64 5.97 -1.13
C VAL A 83 4.50 5.49 -2.29
N PHE A 84 4.07 5.81 -3.51
CA PHE A 84 4.79 5.42 -4.72
C PHE A 84 5.98 6.36 -4.99
N GLN A 85 7.00 5.84 -5.65
CA GLN A 85 8.20 6.61 -6.00
C GLN A 85 7.87 7.81 -6.89
N ASN A 86 6.88 7.69 -7.76
CA ASN A 86 6.41 8.75 -8.66
C ASN A 86 5.15 9.45 -8.14
N TYR A 87 4.83 9.29 -6.85
CA TYR A 87 3.68 9.86 -6.16
C TYR A 87 2.30 9.42 -6.68
N ASN A 88 2.13 9.17 -7.97
CA ASN A 88 0.89 8.72 -8.63
C ASN A 88 -0.32 9.62 -8.34
N LEU A 89 -0.11 10.93 -8.38
CA LEU A 89 -1.20 11.89 -8.23
C LEU A 89 -2.05 11.95 -9.50
N PHE A 90 -3.33 12.26 -9.33
CA PHE A 90 -4.23 12.54 -10.44
C PHE A 90 -3.89 13.92 -11.02
N PRO A 91 -3.34 13.99 -12.24
CA PRO A 91 -2.82 15.25 -12.78
C PRO A 91 -3.91 16.28 -13.10
N HIS A 92 -5.14 15.83 -13.30
CA HIS A 92 -6.29 16.69 -13.58
C HIS A 92 -7.02 17.18 -12.33
N LYS A 93 -6.52 16.83 -11.14
CA LYS A 93 -7.11 17.20 -9.85
C LYS A 93 -6.17 18.12 -9.07
N SER A 94 -6.75 19.03 -8.28
CA SER A 94 -5.99 19.88 -7.37
C SER A 94 -5.37 19.05 -6.22
N ALA A 95 -4.48 19.67 -5.43
CA ALA A 95 -3.93 19.03 -4.23
C ALA A 95 -5.03 18.60 -3.26
N LEU A 96 -6.01 19.46 -3.03
CA LEU A 96 -7.17 19.17 -2.17
C LEU A 96 -7.97 17.98 -2.69
N GLU A 97 -8.28 17.96 -3.97
CA GLU A 97 -9.03 16.86 -4.61
C GLU A 97 -8.27 15.53 -4.57
N ASN A 98 -6.95 15.55 -4.71
CA ASN A 98 -6.11 14.35 -4.57
C ASN A 98 -6.20 13.78 -3.14
N VAL A 99 -6.14 14.64 -2.13
CA VAL A 99 -6.27 14.19 -0.73
C VAL A 99 -7.68 13.67 -0.44
N MET A 100 -8.70 14.30 -1.00
CA MET A 100 -10.09 13.89 -0.81
C MET A 100 -10.43 12.55 -1.48
N GLU A 101 -9.73 12.16 -2.51
CA GLU A 101 -10.10 11.00 -3.33
C GLU A 101 -10.24 9.71 -2.53
N GLY A 102 -9.26 9.37 -1.68
CA GLY A 102 -9.34 8.20 -0.83
C GLY A 102 -10.45 8.29 0.22
N LEU A 103 -10.71 9.48 0.74
CA LEU A 103 -11.74 9.71 1.74
C LEU A 103 -13.14 9.51 1.16
N ILE A 104 -13.37 9.95 -0.06
CA ILE A 104 -14.66 9.82 -0.74
C ILE A 104 -14.83 8.41 -1.31
N THR A 105 -13.87 7.92 -2.08
CA THR A 105 -13.99 6.68 -2.86
C THR A 105 -13.87 5.43 -1.99
N VAL A 106 -12.91 5.42 -1.06
CA VAL A 106 -12.63 4.24 -0.23
C VAL A 106 -13.36 4.29 1.09
N LYS A 107 -13.23 5.39 1.84
CA LYS A 107 -13.88 5.55 3.16
C LYS A 107 -15.35 5.97 3.06
N LYS A 108 -15.84 6.27 1.87
CA LYS A 108 -17.25 6.64 1.63
C LYS A 108 -17.72 7.86 2.43
N MET A 109 -16.83 8.79 2.74
CA MET A 109 -17.18 10.04 3.38
C MET A 109 -18.02 10.91 2.46
N ASN A 110 -18.91 11.74 3.03
CA ASN A 110 -19.55 12.77 2.24
C ASN A 110 -18.54 13.87 1.86
N LYS A 111 -18.85 14.61 0.81
CA LYS A 111 -17.92 15.60 0.24
C LYS A 111 -17.54 16.71 1.24
N ALA A 112 -18.48 17.17 2.05
CA ALA A 112 -18.24 18.22 3.03
C ALA A 112 -17.26 17.77 4.12
N THR A 113 -17.45 16.58 4.68
CA THR A 113 -16.57 16.01 5.71
C THR A 113 -15.19 15.70 5.12
N ALA A 114 -15.13 15.16 3.92
CA ALA A 114 -13.87 14.88 3.23
C ALA A 114 -13.07 16.15 2.96
N ASN A 115 -13.75 17.24 2.55
CA ASN A 115 -13.11 18.54 2.35
C ASN A 115 -12.50 19.07 3.65
N GLU A 116 -13.25 19.05 4.74
CA GLU A 116 -12.77 19.52 6.06
C GLU A 116 -11.56 18.72 6.52
N GLU A 117 -11.60 17.40 6.44
CA GLU A 117 -10.50 16.54 6.83
C GLU A 117 -9.27 16.75 5.93
N ALA A 118 -9.48 16.87 4.63
CA ALA A 118 -8.41 17.12 3.67
C ALA A 118 -7.73 18.47 3.91
N MET A 119 -8.50 19.51 4.17
CA MET A 119 -7.96 20.85 4.53
C MET A 119 -7.11 20.80 5.79
N ASN A 120 -7.57 20.07 6.82
CA ASN A 120 -6.81 19.88 8.05
C ASN A 120 -5.48 19.16 7.81
N LEU A 121 -5.49 18.13 6.96
CA LEU A 121 -4.27 17.39 6.59
C LEU A 121 -3.28 18.25 5.81
N LEU A 122 -3.76 19.05 4.86
CA LEU A 122 -2.93 20.00 4.12
C LEU A 122 -2.32 21.06 5.05
N ALA A 123 -3.09 21.54 6.03
CA ALA A 123 -2.59 22.48 7.03
C ALA A 123 -1.46 21.90 7.86
N LYS A 124 -1.54 20.61 8.24
CA LYS A 124 -0.49 19.92 9.01
C LYS A 124 0.85 19.88 8.29
N VAL A 125 0.85 19.86 6.96
CA VAL A 125 2.07 19.85 6.15
C VAL A 125 2.40 21.21 5.53
N GLY A 126 1.72 22.28 5.95
CA GLY A 126 2.00 23.65 5.51
C GLY A 126 1.50 23.99 4.11
N LEU A 127 0.51 23.27 3.58
CA LEU A 127 0.01 23.44 2.21
C LEU A 127 -1.39 24.07 2.16
N VAL A 128 -1.75 24.91 3.11
CA VAL A 128 -3.09 25.56 3.15
C VAL A 128 -3.36 26.40 1.91
N HIS A 129 -2.33 27.03 1.35
CA HIS A 129 -2.44 27.92 0.19
C HIS A 129 -2.33 27.22 -1.17
N VAL A 130 -2.12 25.90 -1.20
CA VAL A 130 -1.93 25.09 -2.41
C VAL A 130 -3.11 24.11 -2.57
N LYS A 131 -4.31 24.62 -2.63
CA LYS A 131 -5.52 23.78 -2.74
C LYS A 131 -5.66 23.08 -4.08
#